data_e33f55426abd2858dc55d3e1e7a52c84
#
_entry.id   e33f55426abd2858dc55d3e1e7a52c84
#
_cell.length_a   1.000
_cell.length_b   1.000
_cell.length_c   1.000
_cell.angle_alpha   90.00
_cell.angle_beta   90.00
_cell.angle_gamma   90.00
#
_symmetry.space_group_name_H-M   'P 1'
#
loop_
_entity.id
_entity.type
_entity.pdbx_description
1 polymer ?
#
loop_
_entity_poly.entity_id
_entity_poly.type
_entity_poly.pdbx_seq_one_letter_code
_entity_poly.pdbx_strand_id
1 'polypeptide(L)'
;MAAKAKATGRVSQVIGAVVDVEFDDHLPAILDALETDNNGNRLVLEVAQHLGENQVRTIAMDTTEGLVRGQAVTDLGEPISMPVGEETLGRIMNVIGEPIDEAGPVKTKTRRPIHAEAPAFVDQSPEAQILVTGIKVVDLLAPYARGGKIGLFGGAGVGKTVLIQELINNIAKAHGGYSVFAGVGERTREGNDLYYEMIESGVNKDPKENNGSTEGSKCALVFGQMNEPPGARARVALSGLTIAEEFRDKGQDVLFFVDNIFRFTQAGAEMSALLGRIPSAVGYQPTLATDMGQMQERITTTTKGSITSVQAVYVPADDLTDPAPATSFAHLDATTVLNRAISEKGIYPAVDPLDSTSRMLDPAIVGEEHYLVAREVQEILQRYKSLQDIIAILGMDELSEEDKVAVARARKIERFMSQPFFVAEAFTGTPGVLVPLEDTIRAFKGLCAGDYDHLPEAAFYMVGTIDDAIAKAQKLAAQAA
;
A
#
# COMPACT_ATOMS: atom_id res chain seq x y z
N MET A 1 9.04 21.09 34.08
CA MET A 1 9.29 22.21 33.13
C MET A 1 8.00 22.96 32.96
N ALA A 2 7.98 24.28 33.20
CA ALA A 2 6.77 25.08 32.99
C ALA A 2 6.42 25.05 31.49
N ALA A 3 5.15 24.78 31.16
CA ALA A 3 4.68 24.84 29.78
C ALA A 3 4.96 26.25 29.24
N LYS A 4 5.76 26.33 28.19
CA LYS A 4 6.04 27.58 27.49
C LYS A 4 4.70 28.12 26.98
N ALA A 5 4.34 29.34 27.30
CA ALA A 5 3.12 29.95 26.81
C ALA A 5 3.13 29.88 25.28
N LYS A 6 2.08 29.32 24.69
CA LYS A 6 1.94 29.20 23.23
C LYS A 6 1.80 30.60 22.64
N ALA A 7 2.59 30.91 21.61
CA ALA A 7 2.51 32.19 20.92
C ALA A 7 1.21 32.29 20.13
N THR A 8 0.59 33.47 20.14
CA THR A 8 -0.67 33.75 19.43
C THR A 8 -0.41 34.79 18.33
N GLY A 9 -0.83 34.47 17.12
CA GLY A 9 -0.83 35.36 15.97
C GLY A 9 -2.23 35.66 15.49
N ARG A 10 -2.34 36.30 14.35
CA ARG A 10 -3.61 36.71 13.73
C ARG A 10 -3.59 36.39 12.24
N VAL A 11 -4.72 35.97 11.71
CA VAL A 11 -4.92 35.81 10.27
C VAL A 11 -4.76 37.18 9.58
N SER A 12 -3.80 37.31 8.68
CA SER A 12 -3.59 38.51 7.88
C SER A 12 -4.26 38.42 6.51
N GLN A 13 -4.26 37.23 5.90
CA GLN A 13 -4.84 37.00 4.58
C GLN A 13 -5.27 35.53 4.40
N VAL A 14 -6.35 35.30 3.67
CA VAL A 14 -6.84 33.97 3.26
C VAL A 14 -6.97 33.94 1.74
N ILE A 15 -6.27 33.03 1.08
CA ILE A 15 -6.31 32.81 -0.36
C ILE A 15 -6.55 31.33 -0.62
N GLY A 16 -7.81 30.89 -0.72
CA GLY A 16 -8.13 29.46 -0.82
C GLY A 16 -7.57 28.68 0.35
N ALA A 17 -6.78 27.64 0.07
CA ALA A 17 -6.15 26.82 1.09
C ALA A 17 -4.87 27.44 1.73
N VAL A 18 -4.48 28.63 1.30
CA VAL A 18 -3.33 29.36 1.85
C VAL A 18 -3.81 30.40 2.85
N VAL A 19 -3.23 30.40 4.04
CA VAL A 19 -3.52 31.36 5.11
C VAL A 19 -2.23 32.00 5.58
N ASP A 20 -2.15 33.34 5.48
CA ASP A 20 -1.04 34.10 6.02
C ASP A 20 -1.37 34.53 7.44
N VAL A 21 -0.42 34.34 8.34
CA VAL A 21 -0.54 34.62 9.78
C VAL A 21 0.59 35.53 10.22
N GLU A 22 0.24 36.55 10.99
CA GLU A 22 1.15 37.53 11.53
C GLU A 22 1.32 37.37 13.03
N PHE A 23 2.55 37.41 13.51
CA PHE A 23 2.89 37.34 14.94
C PHE A 23 3.61 38.64 15.35
N ASP A 24 3.44 39.07 16.59
CA ASP A 24 4.04 40.30 17.07
C ASP A 24 5.59 40.15 17.27
N ASP A 25 5.99 39.24 18.15
CA ASP A 25 7.41 39.02 18.53
C ASP A 25 7.83 37.54 18.40
N HIS A 26 7.19 36.80 17.51
CA HIS A 26 7.42 35.37 17.36
C HIS A 26 7.44 34.97 15.89
N LEU A 27 8.29 34.01 15.54
CA LEU A 27 8.32 33.42 14.22
C LEU A 27 8.24 31.90 14.34
N PRO A 28 7.10 31.29 13.97
CA PRO A 28 6.98 29.82 13.93
C PRO A 28 8.01 29.21 12.98
N ALA A 29 8.52 28.05 13.33
CA ALA A 29 9.41 27.29 12.47
C ALA A 29 8.65 26.75 11.24
N ILE A 30 9.38 26.52 10.15
CA ILE A 30 8.84 25.83 8.97
C ILE A 30 8.39 24.42 9.41
N LEU A 31 7.22 24.00 8.93
CA LEU A 31 6.52 22.77 9.26
C LEU A 31 5.82 22.73 10.62
N ASP A 32 5.96 23.77 11.44
CA ASP A 32 5.17 23.87 12.68
C ASP A 32 3.67 23.92 12.37
N ALA A 33 2.88 23.32 13.24
CA ALA A 33 1.44 23.36 13.21
C ALA A 33 0.92 24.58 13.97
N LEU A 34 0.05 25.33 13.29
CA LEU A 34 -0.73 26.40 13.90
C LEU A 34 -2.19 25.93 14.00
N GLU A 35 -2.92 26.43 14.97
CA GLU A 35 -4.28 26.04 15.23
C GLU A 35 -5.20 27.25 15.38
N THR A 36 -6.37 27.17 14.77
CA THR A 36 -7.43 28.16 14.93
C THR A 36 -8.79 27.48 14.97
N ASP A 37 -9.79 28.17 15.44
CA ASP A 37 -11.18 27.75 15.35
C ASP A 37 -11.79 28.21 14.04
N ASN A 38 -12.46 27.31 13.33
CA ASN A 38 -13.23 27.65 12.15
C ASN A 38 -14.69 27.22 12.35
N ASN A 39 -15.51 28.12 12.89
CA ASN A 39 -16.93 27.88 13.17
C ASN A 39 -17.18 26.67 14.07
N GLY A 40 -16.37 26.51 15.13
CA GLY A 40 -16.45 25.40 16.08
C GLY A 40 -15.69 24.15 15.66
N ASN A 41 -15.03 24.18 14.48
CA ASN A 41 -14.15 23.11 14.02
C ASN A 41 -12.69 23.51 14.20
N ARG A 42 -11.91 22.59 14.71
CA ARG A 42 -10.46 22.75 14.83
C ARG A 42 -9.84 22.76 13.44
N LEU A 43 -9.19 23.85 13.08
CA LEU A 43 -8.43 23.97 11.83
C LEU A 43 -6.94 24.04 12.13
N VAL A 44 -6.17 23.15 11.52
CA VAL A 44 -4.71 23.11 11.61
C VAL A 44 -4.12 23.65 10.33
N LEU A 45 -3.14 24.54 10.49
CA LEU A 45 -2.36 25.18 9.43
C LEU A 45 -0.90 24.77 9.57
N GLU A 46 -0.28 24.33 8.49
CA GLU A 46 1.15 24.01 8.47
C GLU A 46 1.96 25.15 7.90
N VAL A 47 2.97 25.61 8.62
CA VAL A 47 3.86 26.67 8.17
C VAL A 47 4.71 26.20 6.98
N ALA A 48 4.56 26.88 5.84
CA ALA A 48 5.25 26.54 4.60
C ALA A 48 6.35 27.52 4.22
N GLN A 49 6.18 28.81 4.53
CA GLN A 49 7.13 29.87 4.17
C GLN A 49 7.16 30.97 5.22
N HIS A 50 8.32 31.58 5.41
CA HIS A 50 8.49 32.87 6.09
C HIS A 50 8.39 34.02 5.06
N LEU A 51 7.52 34.99 5.34
CA LEU A 51 7.31 36.14 4.44
C LEU A 51 8.08 37.38 4.86
N GLY A 52 8.74 37.36 6.02
CA GLY A 52 9.36 38.51 6.66
C GLY A 52 8.44 39.15 7.70
N GLU A 53 9.00 40.05 8.53
CA GLU A 53 8.26 40.81 9.57
C GLU A 53 7.35 39.95 10.47
N ASN A 54 7.85 38.77 10.90
CA ASN A 54 7.11 37.79 11.70
C ASN A 54 5.81 37.28 11.04
N GLN A 55 5.73 37.35 9.74
CA GLN A 55 4.62 36.83 8.97
C GLN A 55 4.98 35.47 8.34
N VAL A 56 4.10 34.52 8.43
CA VAL A 56 4.25 33.18 7.86
C VAL A 56 3.11 32.86 6.89
N ARG A 57 3.43 32.14 5.85
CA ARG A 57 2.46 31.54 4.92
C ARG A 57 2.26 30.09 5.29
N THR A 58 1.00 29.72 5.41
CA THR A 58 0.60 28.36 5.82
C THR A 58 -0.30 27.72 4.79
N ILE A 59 -0.33 26.38 4.82
CA ILE A 59 -1.27 25.55 4.08
C ILE A 59 -2.27 24.94 5.07
N ALA A 60 -3.55 25.08 4.78
CA ALA A 60 -4.63 24.53 5.61
C ALA A 60 -4.81 23.03 5.38
N MET A 61 -5.05 22.31 6.46
CA MET A 61 -5.35 20.88 6.46
C MET A 61 -6.85 20.57 6.30
N ASP A 62 -7.70 21.59 6.36
CA ASP A 62 -9.13 21.49 6.15
C ASP A 62 -9.66 22.78 5.50
N THR A 63 -10.96 22.89 5.32
CA THR A 63 -11.58 24.08 4.71
C THR A 63 -11.23 25.36 5.45
N THR A 64 -10.94 26.40 4.67
CA THR A 64 -10.70 27.77 5.19
C THR A 64 -11.96 28.64 5.10
N GLU A 65 -13.06 28.10 4.61
CA GLU A 65 -14.32 28.84 4.50
C GLU A 65 -14.80 29.25 5.89
N GLY A 66 -15.05 30.55 6.05
CA GLY A 66 -15.46 31.11 7.33
C GLY A 66 -14.34 31.77 8.14
N LEU A 67 -13.08 31.59 7.78
CA LEU A 67 -11.98 32.34 8.40
C LEU A 67 -12.08 33.81 8.08
N VAL A 68 -11.81 34.65 9.09
CA VAL A 68 -11.81 36.11 8.95
C VAL A 68 -10.44 36.70 9.29
N ARG A 69 -10.09 37.80 8.63
CA ARG A 69 -8.90 38.56 8.94
C ARG A 69 -8.92 39.05 10.39
N GLY A 70 -7.79 38.97 11.06
CA GLY A 70 -7.64 39.32 12.48
C GLY A 70 -8.02 38.22 13.47
N GLN A 71 -8.48 37.08 12.99
CA GLN A 71 -8.80 35.94 13.84
C GLN A 71 -7.54 35.39 14.51
N ALA A 72 -7.66 35.00 15.78
CA ALA A 72 -6.53 34.46 16.56
C ALA A 72 -6.09 33.08 16.06
N VAL A 73 -4.79 32.89 15.99
CA VAL A 73 -4.13 31.63 15.61
C VAL A 73 -3.04 31.30 16.63
N THR A 74 -3.02 30.09 17.13
CA THR A 74 -2.05 29.65 18.14
C THR A 74 -0.97 28.81 17.51
N ASP A 75 0.29 29.10 17.76
CA ASP A 75 1.42 28.25 17.41
C ASP A 75 1.53 27.08 18.41
N LEU A 76 1.50 25.85 17.93
CA LEU A 76 1.68 24.67 18.79
C LEU A 76 3.15 24.41 19.14
N GLY A 77 4.10 25.03 18.41
CA GLY A 77 5.54 24.89 18.63
C GLY A 77 6.11 23.54 18.23
N GLU A 78 5.36 22.78 17.47
CA GLU A 78 5.73 21.45 16.95
C GLU A 78 5.00 21.17 15.62
N PRO A 79 5.51 20.27 14.78
CA PRO A 79 4.80 19.82 13.59
C PRO A 79 3.48 19.11 13.91
N ILE A 80 2.65 18.88 12.87
CA ILE A 80 1.48 18.02 12.97
C ILE A 80 1.91 16.68 13.54
N SER A 81 1.19 16.19 14.54
CA SER A 81 1.46 14.90 15.19
C SER A 81 0.30 13.94 15.03
N MET A 82 0.61 12.63 15.05
CA MET A 82 -0.37 11.55 15.00
C MET A 82 -0.40 10.78 16.31
N PRO A 83 -1.59 10.34 16.76
CA PRO A 83 -1.67 9.32 17.79
C PRO A 83 -1.06 8.02 17.25
N VAL A 84 -0.28 7.34 18.05
CA VAL A 84 0.40 6.10 17.66
C VAL A 84 0.20 5.01 18.72
N GLY A 85 0.39 3.78 18.34
CA GLY A 85 0.25 2.61 19.20
C GLY A 85 -0.90 1.69 18.78
N GLU A 86 -1.09 0.62 19.52
CA GLU A 86 -2.11 -0.40 19.21
C GLU A 86 -3.54 0.13 19.30
N GLU A 87 -3.74 1.23 20.02
CA GLU A 87 -5.03 1.91 20.16
C GLU A 87 -5.52 2.53 18.85
N THR A 88 -4.64 2.67 17.85
CA THR A 88 -4.99 3.13 16.50
C THR A 88 -5.54 2.02 15.60
N LEU A 89 -5.33 0.77 15.94
CA LEU A 89 -5.78 -0.37 15.14
C LEU A 89 -7.31 -0.45 15.11
N GLY A 90 -7.84 -0.67 13.92
CA GLY A 90 -9.28 -0.70 13.68
C GLY A 90 -9.94 0.67 13.63
N ARG A 91 -9.17 1.75 13.74
CA ARG A 91 -9.67 3.13 13.74
C ARG A 91 -9.38 3.81 12.41
N ILE A 92 -10.23 4.76 12.07
CA ILE A 92 -10.01 5.66 10.92
C ILE A 92 -9.74 7.06 11.45
N MET A 93 -8.62 7.63 11.02
CA MET A 93 -8.19 8.98 11.39
C MET A 93 -7.99 9.85 10.16
N ASN A 94 -8.10 11.16 10.34
CA ASN A 94 -7.74 12.13 9.32
C ASN A 94 -6.23 12.49 9.38
N VAL A 95 -5.81 13.44 8.55
CA VAL A 95 -4.40 13.85 8.44
C VAL A 95 -3.79 14.40 9.73
N ILE A 96 -4.60 14.96 10.62
CA ILE A 96 -4.17 15.51 11.92
C ILE A 96 -4.40 14.55 13.09
N GLY A 97 -4.78 13.31 12.80
CA GLY A 97 -4.97 12.26 13.80
C GLY A 97 -6.28 12.30 14.57
N GLU A 98 -7.27 13.04 14.08
CA GLU A 98 -8.61 13.01 14.64
C GLU A 98 -9.40 11.83 14.09
N PRO A 99 -10.13 11.09 14.95
CA PRO A 99 -10.96 9.99 14.50
C PRO A 99 -12.15 10.50 13.68
N ILE A 100 -12.44 9.79 12.57
CA ILE A 100 -13.58 10.09 11.68
C ILE A 100 -14.55 8.92 11.56
N ASP A 101 -14.40 7.91 12.39
CA ASP A 101 -15.18 6.68 12.42
C ASP A 101 -16.34 6.69 13.42
N GLU A 102 -16.59 7.81 14.05
CA GLU A 102 -17.63 7.98 15.09
C GLU A 102 -17.50 7.02 16.31
N ALA A 103 -16.33 6.43 16.49
CA ALA A 103 -16.05 5.50 17.59
C ALA A 103 -15.42 6.18 18.82
N GLY A 104 -15.48 7.49 18.90
CA GLY A 104 -14.90 8.28 19.98
C GLY A 104 -13.40 8.53 19.84
N PRO A 105 -12.77 9.19 20.82
CA PRO A 105 -11.36 9.54 20.75
C PRO A 105 -10.46 8.32 20.76
N VAL A 106 -9.31 8.40 20.08
CA VAL A 106 -8.24 7.39 20.15
C VAL A 106 -7.55 7.52 21.52
N LYS A 107 -7.65 6.48 22.35
CA LYS A 107 -7.20 6.50 23.75
C LYS A 107 -5.70 6.18 23.88
N THR A 108 -4.86 6.91 23.16
CA THR A 108 -3.41 6.79 23.30
C THR A 108 -2.80 8.01 23.98
N LYS A 109 -1.75 7.79 24.76
CA LYS A 109 -0.97 8.87 25.38
C LYS A 109 0.22 9.31 24.53
N THR A 110 0.59 8.52 23.52
CA THR A 110 1.78 8.73 22.71
C THR A 110 1.39 9.34 21.38
N ARG A 111 2.05 10.44 21.03
CA ARG A 111 1.94 11.08 19.71
C ARG A 111 3.33 11.25 19.12
N ARG A 112 3.43 11.19 17.79
CA ARG A 112 4.68 11.41 17.05
C ARG A 112 4.45 12.43 15.95
N PRO A 113 5.43 13.32 15.66
CA PRO A 113 5.33 14.25 14.55
C PRO A 113 5.35 13.49 13.22
N ILE A 114 4.58 13.99 12.24
CA ILE A 114 4.53 13.37 10.91
C ILE A 114 5.78 13.66 10.08
N HIS A 115 6.47 14.75 10.36
CA HIS A 115 7.75 15.08 9.75
C HIS A 115 8.87 14.50 10.63
N ALA A 116 9.55 13.51 10.09
CA ALA A 116 10.69 12.86 10.72
C ALA A 116 11.75 12.56 9.67
N GLU A 117 12.99 12.46 10.11
CA GLU A 117 14.07 12.01 9.27
C GLU A 117 14.01 10.51 9.04
N ALA A 118 14.57 10.05 7.92
CA ALA A 118 14.78 8.63 7.68
C ALA A 118 15.71 8.03 8.75
N PRO A 119 15.59 6.72 9.05
CA PRO A 119 16.51 6.05 9.97
C PRO A 119 17.97 6.27 9.56
N ALA A 120 18.84 6.52 10.53
CA ALA A 120 20.26 6.70 10.28
C ALA A 120 20.87 5.46 9.61
N PHE A 121 21.90 5.65 8.79
CA PHE A 121 22.55 4.54 8.07
C PHE A 121 22.98 3.39 9.01
N VAL A 122 23.44 3.72 10.21
CA VAL A 122 23.87 2.75 11.22
C VAL A 122 22.73 1.92 11.82
N ASP A 123 21.51 2.42 11.75
CA ASP A 123 20.31 1.76 12.27
C ASP A 123 19.63 0.87 11.21
N GLN A 124 20.02 0.98 9.94
CA GLN A 124 19.47 0.19 8.86
C GLN A 124 20.10 -1.19 8.81
N SER A 125 19.29 -2.21 8.53
CA SER A 125 19.79 -3.56 8.30
C SER A 125 20.19 -3.72 6.84
N PRO A 126 21.43 -4.17 6.57
CA PRO A 126 21.91 -4.38 5.20
C PRO A 126 21.46 -5.71 4.60
N GLU A 127 20.83 -6.60 5.38
CA GLU A 127 20.45 -7.94 4.91
C GLU A 127 19.25 -7.87 3.95
N ALA A 128 19.46 -8.35 2.74
CA ALA A 128 18.39 -8.54 1.77
C ALA A 128 17.62 -9.83 2.11
N GLN A 129 16.41 -9.68 2.60
CA GLN A 129 15.51 -10.79 2.95
C GLN A 129 14.18 -10.63 2.24
N ILE A 130 13.58 -11.74 1.83
CA ILE A 130 12.23 -11.72 1.30
C ILE A 130 11.21 -11.75 2.44
N LEU A 131 10.08 -11.07 2.22
CA LEU A 131 8.90 -11.14 3.07
C LEU A 131 7.94 -12.15 2.44
N VAL A 132 7.82 -13.32 3.04
CA VAL A 132 6.91 -14.36 2.54
C VAL A 132 5.47 -13.97 2.81
N THR A 133 4.68 -13.87 1.74
CA THR A 133 3.27 -13.43 1.81
C THR A 133 2.27 -14.58 1.95
N GLY A 134 2.68 -15.80 1.68
CA GLY A 134 1.79 -16.96 1.62
C GLY A 134 0.94 -17.04 0.35
N ILE A 135 1.20 -16.17 -0.62
CA ILE A 135 0.53 -16.13 -1.93
C ILE A 135 1.51 -16.68 -2.97
N LYS A 136 1.17 -17.81 -3.56
CA LYS A 136 2.07 -18.58 -4.46
C LYS A 136 2.70 -17.74 -5.58
N VAL A 137 1.88 -17.05 -6.33
CA VAL A 137 2.35 -16.29 -7.51
C VAL A 137 3.28 -15.15 -7.13
N VAL A 138 3.02 -14.49 -6.01
CA VAL A 138 3.86 -13.40 -5.49
C VAL A 138 5.19 -13.96 -4.99
N ASP A 139 5.14 -14.93 -4.10
CA ASP A 139 6.33 -15.47 -3.45
C ASP A 139 7.29 -16.17 -4.43
N LEU A 140 6.76 -16.79 -5.48
CA LEU A 140 7.56 -17.47 -6.49
C LEU A 140 8.19 -16.49 -7.49
N LEU A 141 7.40 -15.62 -8.09
CA LEU A 141 7.79 -14.86 -9.30
C LEU A 141 8.14 -13.39 -9.05
N ALA A 142 7.54 -12.79 -8.04
CA ALA A 142 7.77 -11.40 -7.67
C ALA A 142 7.83 -11.22 -6.15
N PRO A 143 8.78 -11.89 -5.47
CA PRO A 143 8.87 -11.88 -4.01
C PRO A 143 9.09 -10.48 -3.48
N TYR A 144 8.42 -10.16 -2.37
CA TYR A 144 8.54 -8.87 -1.71
C TYR A 144 9.83 -8.80 -0.89
N ALA A 145 10.51 -7.66 -0.97
CA ALA A 145 11.62 -7.37 -0.10
C ALA A 145 11.10 -6.95 1.28
N ARG A 146 11.62 -7.55 2.34
CA ARG A 146 11.38 -7.06 3.70
C ARG A 146 11.99 -5.67 3.84
N GLY A 147 11.18 -4.68 4.21
CA GLY A 147 11.58 -3.28 4.22
C GLY A 147 11.63 -2.63 2.83
N GLY A 148 11.16 -3.31 1.80
CA GLY A 148 11.12 -2.84 0.42
C GLY A 148 9.84 -2.09 0.06
N LYS A 149 9.83 -1.59 -1.16
CA LYS A 149 8.74 -0.81 -1.73
C LYS A 149 8.20 -1.52 -2.95
N ILE A 150 6.92 -1.89 -2.90
CA ILE A 150 6.25 -2.65 -3.94
C ILE A 150 5.23 -1.76 -4.63
N GLY A 151 5.33 -1.64 -5.96
CA GLY A 151 4.32 -1.00 -6.78
C GLY A 151 3.20 -1.97 -7.11
N LEU A 152 1.96 -1.60 -6.80
CA LEU A 152 0.76 -2.35 -7.15
C LEU A 152 0.03 -1.66 -8.29
N PHE A 153 -0.02 -2.34 -9.43
CA PHE A 153 -0.66 -1.88 -10.64
C PHE A 153 -1.93 -2.68 -10.90
N GLY A 154 -2.99 -2.03 -11.29
CA GLY A 154 -4.22 -2.72 -11.65
C GLY A 154 -5.38 -1.75 -11.83
N GLY A 155 -6.21 -2.03 -12.82
CA GLY A 155 -7.44 -1.30 -13.08
C GLY A 155 -8.54 -1.64 -12.07
N ALA A 156 -9.71 -1.06 -12.28
CA ALA A 156 -10.88 -1.36 -11.46
C ALA A 156 -11.35 -2.81 -11.67
N GLY A 157 -11.79 -3.47 -10.61
CA GLY A 157 -12.42 -4.78 -10.67
C GLY A 157 -11.48 -5.98 -10.85
N VAL A 158 -10.17 -5.80 -10.67
CA VAL A 158 -9.19 -6.90 -10.78
C VAL A 158 -8.83 -7.55 -9.43
N GLY A 159 -9.50 -7.16 -8.35
CA GLY A 159 -9.28 -7.72 -7.02
C GLY A 159 -8.16 -7.05 -6.21
N LYS A 160 -7.82 -5.79 -6.50
CA LYS A 160 -6.80 -5.03 -5.75
C LYS A 160 -7.08 -5.00 -4.26
N THR A 161 -8.29 -4.63 -3.86
CA THR A 161 -8.69 -4.52 -2.45
C THR A 161 -8.61 -5.87 -1.73
N VAL A 162 -9.08 -6.92 -2.37
CA VAL A 162 -9.05 -8.29 -1.81
C VAL A 162 -7.61 -8.77 -1.61
N LEU A 163 -6.71 -8.46 -2.54
CA LEU A 163 -5.29 -8.76 -2.40
C LEU A 163 -4.66 -8.01 -1.22
N ILE A 164 -4.96 -6.72 -1.08
CA ILE A 164 -4.48 -5.90 0.05
C ILE A 164 -4.95 -6.49 1.39
N GLN A 165 -6.21 -6.84 1.50
CA GLN A 165 -6.77 -7.45 2.73
C GLN A 165 -6.12 -8.79 3.04
N GLU A 166 -5.88 -9.63 2.04
CA GLU A 166 -5.21 -10.92 2.22
C GLU A 166 -3.76 -10.76 2.67
N LEU A 167 -3.03 -9.79 2.11
CA LEU A 167 -1.68 -9.44 2.56
C LEU A 167 -1.68 -9.02 4.04
N ILE A 168 -2.59 -8.16 4.45
CA ILE A 168 -2.74 -7.74 5.86
C ILE A 168 -3.00 -8.95 6.76
N ASN A 169 -3.95 -9.79 6.37
CA ASN A 169 -4.30 -10.98 7.14
C ASN A 169 -3.13 -11.97 7.25
N ASN A 170 -2.42 -12.22 6.15
CA ASN A 170 -1.33 -13.17 6.12
C ASN A 170 -0.10 -12.68 6.89
N ILE A 171 0.22 -11.39 6.82
CA ILE A 171 1.31 -10.82 7.62
C ILE A 171 0.99 -10.89 9.11
N ALA A 172 -0.23 -10.61 9.51
CA ALA A 172 -0.64 -10.77 10.90
C ALA A 172 -0.55 -12.22 11.38
N LYS A 173 -0.93 -13.19 10.55
CA LYS A 173 -0.87 -14.62 10.88
C LYS A 173 0.55 -15.19 10.88
N ALA A 174 1.33 -14.88 9.85
CA ALA A 174 2.65 -15.47 9.67
C ALA A 174 3.76 -14.75 10.46
N HIS A 175 3.65 -13.44 10.63
CA HIS A 175 4.70 -12.60 11.22
C HIS A 175 4.25 -11.87 12.49
N GLY A 176 2.97 -11.93 12.86
CA GLY A 176 2.43 -11.22 14.02
C GLY A 176 2.48 -9.69 13.88
N GLY A 177 2.67 -9.18 12.67
CA GLY A 177 2.81 -7.76 12.37
C GLY A 177 1.47 -7.06 12.18
N TYR A 178 1.49 -5.75 12.36
CA TYR A 178 0.35 -4.87 12.08
C TYR A 178 0.51 -4.19 10.72
N SER A 179 -0.58 -3.61 10.26
CA SER A 179 -0.61 -2.89 8.99
C SER A 179 -1.20 -1.50 9.18
N VAL A 180 -0.81 -0.59 8.29
CA VAL A 180 -1.37 0.76 8.21
C VAL A 180 -1.77 1.02 6.76
N PHE A 181 -2.96 1.53 6.56
CA PHE A 181 -3.47 1.91 5.25
C PHE A 181 -3.65 3.42 5.19
N ALA A 182 -2.98 4.08 4.25
CA ALA A 182 -3.12 5.49 3.95
C ALA A 182 -3.90 5.68 2.64
N GLY A 183 -5.12 6.17 2.74
CA GLY A 183 -5.95 6.56 1.60
C GLY A 183 -5.63 7.99 1.17
N VAL A 184 -4.97 8.14 0.03
CA VAL A 184 -4.46 9.42 -0.47
C VAL A 184 -5.22 9.85 -1.71
N GLY A 185 -6.09 10.83 -1.58
CA GLY A 185 -6.78 11.45 -2.70
C GLY A 185 -7.73 10.52 -3.47
N GLU A 186 -8.16 9.42 -2.87
CA GLU A 186 -9.11 8.48 -3.44
C GLU A 186 -10.56 8.87 -3.10
N ARG A 187 -11.52 8.15 -3.66
CA ARG A 187 -12.94 8.42 -3.42
C ARG A 187 -13.33 8.04 -2.01
N THR A 188 -14.06 8.89 -1.31
CA THR A 188 -14.56 8.63 0.05
C THR A 188 -15.37 7.34 0.11
N ARG A 189 -16.15 7.02 -0.92
CA ARG A 189 -16.91 5.78 -1.00
C ARG A 189 -16.01 4.56 -0.96
N GLU A 190 -14.91 4.54 -1.73
CA GLU A 190 -13.97 3.42 -1.76
C GLU A 190 -13.27 3.20 -0.40
N GLY A 191 -12.95 4.29 0.30
CA GLY A 191 -12.42 4.22 1.66
C GLY A 191 -13.44 3.67 2.66
N ASN A 192 -14.71 4.03 2.53
CA ASN A 192 -15.79 3.50 3.36
C ASN A 192 -16.05 2.01 3.07
N ASP A 193 -16.09 1.63 1.80
CA ASP A 193 -16.24 0.24 1.39
C ASP A 193 -15.10 -0.61 1.96
N LEU A 194 -13.85 -0.16 1.84
CA LEU A 194 -12.67 -0.84 2.41
C LEU A 194 -12.77 -1.05 3.93
N TYR A 195 -13.25 -0.04 4.66
CA TYR A 195 -13.43 -0.13 6.11
C TYR A 195 -14.40 -1.25 6.50
N TYR A 196 -15.56 -1.31 5.87
CA TYR A 196 -16.54 -2.37 6.14
C TYR A 196 -16.08 -3.73 5.66
N GLU A 197 -15.45 -3.82 4.50
CA GLU A 197 -14.86 -5.06 4.00
C GLU A 197 -13.77 -5.63 4.95
N MET A 198 -12.96 -4.77 5.57
CA MET A 198 -12.00 -5.20 6.59
C MET A 198 -12.66 -5.75 7.85
N ILE A 199 -13.83 -5.24 8.22
CA ILE A 199 -14.63 -5.78 9.33
C ILE A 199 -15.24 -7.12 8.94
N GLU A 200 -15.87 -7.21 7.78
CA GLU A 200 -16.50 -8.44 7.28
C GLU A 200 -15.49 -9.59 7.09
N SER A 201 -14.30 -9.28 6.62
CA SER A 201 -13.22 -10.26 6.45
C SER A 201 -12.51 -10.63 7.76
N GLY A 202 -12.84 -9.99 8.88
CA GLY A 202 -12.26 -10.24 10.19
C GLY A 202 -10.85 -9.65 10.39
N VAL A 203 -10.38 -8.81 9.48
CA VAL A 203 -9.11 -8.07 9.62
C VAL A 203 -9.20 -7.06 10.76
N ASN A 204 -10.29 -6.33 10.83
CA ASN A 204 -10.60 -5.38 11.90
C ASN A 204 -11.87 -5.80 12.65
N LYS A 205 -12.00 -5.31 13.88
CA LYS A 205 -13.18 -5.51 14.72
C LYS A 205 -14.10 -4.29 14.66
N ASP A 206 -15.41 -4.54 14.59
CA ASP A 206 -16.42 -3.48 14.62
C ASP A 206 -16.56 -2.94 16.04
N PRO A 207 -16.24 -1.65 16.29
CA PRO A 207 -16.43 -1.05 17.59
C PRO A 207 -17.90 -1.01 18.04
N LYS A 208 -18.86 -1.02 17.09
CA LYS A 208 -20.30 -1.01 17.41
C LYS A 208 -20.75 -2.35 18.01
N GLU A 209 -20.19 -3.46 17.53
CA GLU A 209 -20.52 -4.79 18.04
C GLU A 209 -19.71 -5.19 19.28
N ASN A 210 -18.53 -4.56 19.50
CA ASN A 210 -17.60 -4.88 20.58
C ASN A 210 -17.56 -3.84 21.71
N ASN A 211 -18.69 -3.21 22.04
CA ASN A 211 -18.79 -2.22 23.13
C ASN A 211 -17.80 -1.05 23.01
N GLY A 212 -17.51 -0.61 21.80
CA GLY A 212 -16.55 0.47 21.53
C GLY A 212 -15.09 0.01 21.47
N SER A 213 -14.80 -1.28 21.58
CA SER A 213 -13.45 -1.83 21.51
C SER A 213 -13.10 -2.26 20.10
N THR A 214 -11.88 -1.93 19.66
CA THR A 214 -11.27 -2.44 18.42
C THR A 214 -10.14 -3.44 18.68
N GLU A 215 -10.08 -3.97 19.89
CA GLU A 215 -9.06 -4.96 20.29
C GLU A 215 -9.10 -6.19 19.38
N GLY A 216 -7.95 -6.63 18.94
CA GLY A 216 -7.80 -7.70 17.96
C GLY A 216 -7.82 -7.25 16.51
N SER A 217 -8.01 -5.96 16.23
CA SER A 217 -7.85 -5.38 14.89
C SER A 217 -6.37 -5.40 14.47
N LYS A 218 -6.13 -5.49 13.14
CA LYS A 218 -4.80 -5.67 12.56
C LYS A 218 -4.33 -4.48 11.74
N CYS A 219 -5.22 -3.55 11.39
CA CYS A 219 -4.93 -2.45 10.49
C CYS A 219 -5.47 -1.12 11.01
N ALA A 220 -4.61 -0.10 11.03
CA ALA A 220 -5.01 1.29 11.23
C ALA A 220 -5.23 1.96 9.87
N LEU A 221 -6.26 2.83 9.76
CA LEU A 221 -6.60 3.54 8.55
C LEU A 221 -6.44 5.04 8.75
N VAL A 222 -5.83 5.70 7.78
CA VAL A 222 -5.69 7.17 7.75
C VAL A 222 -6.13 7.66 6.39
N PHE A 223 -7.15 8.53 6.35
CA PHE A 223 -7.73 9.01 5.10
C PHE A 223 -7.55 10.51 4.90
N GLY A 224 -7.07 10.89 3.71
CA GLY A 224 -7.08 12.22 3.14
C GLY A 224 -7.63 12.13 1.72
N GLN A 225 -8.96 12.12 1.58
CA GLN A 225 -9.66 11.77 0.36
C GLN A 225 -9.73 12.94 -0.64
N MET A 226 -10.25 12.67 -1.85
CA MET A 226 -10.21 13.63 -2.96
C MET A 226 -11.01 14.91 -2.72
N ASN A 227 -11.95 14.91 -1.80
CA ASN A 227 -12.76 16.08 -1.42
C ASN A 227 -12.04 16.99 -0.40
N GLU A 228 -10.92 16.56 0.15
CA GLU A 228 -10.14 17.34 1.10
C GLU A 228 -9.15 18.27 0.40
N PRO A 229 -8.72 19.37 1.04
CA PRO A 229 -7.79 20.32 0.45
C PRO A 229 -6.41 19.69 0.17
N PRO A 230 -5.60 20.30 -0.71
CA PRO A 230 -4.31 19.74 -1.11
C PRO A 230 -3.34 19.54 0.05
N GLY A 231 -3.40 20.34 1.10
CA GLY A 231 -2.60 20.15 2.31
C GLY A 231 -2.84 18.81 2.98
N ALA A 232 -4.10 18.44 3.18
CA ALA A 232 -4.48 17.16 3.76
C ALA A 232 -4.02 15.99 2.88
N ARG A 233 -4.28 16.04 1.58
CA ARG A 233 -3.89 14.98 0.64
C ARG A 233 -2.37 14.83 0.51
N ALA A 234 -1.61 15.90 0.64
CA ALA A 234 -0.16 15.88 0.58
C ALA A 234 0.51 15.36 1.86
N ARG A 235 -0.19 15.37 3.00
CA ARG A 235 0.37 14.97 4.31
C ARG A 235 -0.16 13.65 4.85
N VAL A 236 -1.29 13.17 4.38
CA VAL A 236 -1.93 11.96 4.93
C VAL A 236 -1.04 10.70 4.79
N ALA A 237 -0.27 10.58 3.73
CA ALA A 237 0.68 9.48 3.58
C ALA A 237 1.76 9.51 4.68
N LEU A 238 2.25 10.71 5.04
CA LEU A 238 3.19 10.90 6.15
C LEU A 238 2.53 10.59 7.50
N SER A 239 1.26 10.94 7.65
CA SER A 239 0.48 10.61 8.85
C SER A 239 0.38 9.09 9.06
N GLY A 240 0.04 8.35 8.02
CA GLY A 240 0.01 6.88 8.06
C GLY A 240 1.38 6.27 8.31
N LEU A 241 2.41 6.77 7.64
CA LEU A 241 3.79 6.31 7.82
C LEU A 241 4.28 6.49 9.26
N THR A 242 3.89 7.57 9.93
CA THR A 242 4.23 7.83 11.33
C THR A 242 3.69 6.74 12.27
N ILE A 243 2.48 6.26 12.04
CA ILE A 243 1.91 5.13 12.80
C ILE A 243 2.70 3.85 12.53
N ALA A 244 3.05 3.60 11.27
CA ALA A 244 3.83 2.44 10.88
C ALA A 244 5.24 2.45 11.52
N GLU A 245 5.88 3.60 11.59
CA GLU A 245 7.19 3.76 12.24
C GLU A 245 7.17 3.41 13.73
N GLU A 246 6.10 3.72 14.44
CA GLU A 246 5.96 3.33 15.85
C GLU A 246 5.94 1.81 16.01
N PHE A 247 5.20 1.09 15.17
CA PHE A 247 5.18 -0.37 15.21
C PHE A 247 6.53 -0.98 14.82
N ARG A 248 7.19 -0.42 13.80
CA ARG A 248 8.55 -0.84 13.43
C ARG A 248 9.52 -0.70 14.60
N ASP A 249 9.52 0.45 15.26
CA ASP A 249 10.43 0.75 16.36
C ASP A 249 10.16 -0.11 17.59
N LYS A 250 8.98 -0.71 17.69
CA LYS A 250 8.63 -1.74 18.68
C LYS A 250 9.02 -3.16 18.27
N GLY A 251 9.70 -3.32 17.15
CA GLY A 251 10.25 -4.60 16.70
C GLY A 251 9.34 -5.42 15.80
N GLN A 252 8.33 -4.80 15.17
CA GLN A 252 7.41 -5.50 14.30
C GLN A 252 7.78 -5.37 12.82
N ASP A 253 7.32 -6.35 12.04
CA ASP A 253 7.28 -6.27 10.58
C ASP A 253 5.94 -5.67 10.16
N VAL A 254 5.99 -4.44 9.68
CA VAL A 254 4.80 -3.64 9.37
C VAL A 254 4.56 -3.61 7.87
N LEU A 255 3.31 -3.78 7.45
CA LEU A 255 2.88 -3.43 6.10
C LEU A 255 2.30 -2.01 6.10
N PHE A 256 2.77 -1.22 5.15
CA PHE A 256 2.28 0.13 4.92
C PHE A 256 1.72 0.26 3.51
N PHE A 257 0.42 0.48 3.40
CA PHE A 257 -0.27 0.65 2.13
C PHE A 257 -0.50 2.13 1.84
N VAL A 258 -0.24 2.53 0.61
CA VAL A 258 -0.54 3.87 0.09
C VAL A 258 -1.41 3.73 -1.15
N ASP A 259 -2.62 4.19 -1.07
CA ASP A 259 -3.53 4.23 -2.21
C ASP A 259 -4.07 5.66 -2.38
N ASN A 260 -3.53 6.43 -3.25
CA ASN A 260 -2.63 6.19 -4.38
C ASN A 260 -1.39 7.09 -4.28
N ILE A 261 -0.20 6.57 -4.57
CA ILE A 261 1.04 7.35 -4.49
C ILE A 261 1.08 8.50 -5.51
N PHE A 262 0.44 8.36 -6.66
CA PHE A 262 0.32 9.45 -7.63
C PHE A 262 -0.41 10.65 -7.05
N ARG A 263 -1.43 10.45 -6.22
CA ARG A 263 -2.19 11.53 -5.59
C ARG A 263 -1.36 12.30 -4.56
N PHE A 264 -0.41 11.64 -3.93
CA PHE A 264 0.59 12.30 -3.08
C PHE A 264 1.41 13.32 -3.89
N THR A 265 1.92 12.94 -5.05
CA THR A 265 2.68 13.86 -5.94
C THR A 265 1.79 14.95 -6.52
N GLN A 266 0.57 14.64 -6.90
CA GLN A 266 -0.39 15.61 -7.41
C GLN A 266 -0.73 16.68 -6.37
N ALA A 267 -1.01 16.29 -5.14
CA ALA A 267 -1.28 17.23 -4.05
C ALA A 267 -0.06 18.11 -3.74
N GLY A 268 1.13 17.54 -3.82
CA GLY A 268 2.39 18.31 -3.72
C GLY A 268 2.55 19.36 -4.83
N ALA A 269 2.15 19.04 -6.05
CA ALA A 269 2.14 20.00 -7.16
C ALA A 269 1.12 21.13 -6.94
N GLU A 270 -0.07 20.82 -6.45
CA GLU A 270 -1.08 21.81 -6.10
C GLU A 270 -0.59 22.76 -4.99
N MET A 271 0.03 22.22 -3.93
CA MET A 271 0.64 23.03 -2.87
C MET A 271 1.74 23.95 -3.40
N SER A 272 2.60 23.42 -4.24
CA SER A 272 3.70 24.20 -4.85
C SER A 272 3.17 25.38 -5.68
N ALA A 273 2.10 25.13 -6.45
CA ALA A 273 1.43 26.18 -7.23
C ALA A 273 0.80 27.26 -6.33
N LEU A 274 0.12 26.85 -5.26
CA LEU A 274 -0.48 27.78 -4.27
C LEU A 274 0.58 28.62 -3.56
N LEU A 275 1.79 28.09 -3.37
CA LEU A 275 2.92 28.82 -2.79
C LEU A 275 3.65 29.73 -3.81
N GLY A 276 3.20 29.75 -5.06
CA GLY A 276 3.79 30.58 -6.11
C GLY A 276 5.17 30.11 -6.58
N ARG A 277 5.51 28.83 -6.41
CA ARG A 277 6.77 28.27 -6.91
C ARG A 277 6.69 28.05 -8.42
N ILE A 278 7.81 28.27 -9.10
CA ILE A 278 7.91 28.02 -10.55
C ILE A 278 7.82 26.52 -10.79
N PRO A 279 6.84 26.06 -11.62
CA PRO A 279 6.70 24.65 -11.89
C PRO A 279 7.86 24.10 -12.73
N SER A 280 8.13 22.82 -12.55
CA SER A 280 9.04 22.05 -13.39
C SER A 280 8.32 21.45 -14.60
N ALA A 281 8.91 20.43 -15.25
CA ALA A 281 8.33 19.78 -16.41
C ALA A 281 6.89 19.25 -16.12
N VAL A 282 6.00 19.41 -17.09
CA VAL A 282 4.60 18.95 -17.05
C VAL A 282 3.78 19.58 -15.89
N GLY A 283 4.27 20.67 -15.30
CA GLY A 283 3.57 21.38 -14.23
C GLY A 283 3.78 20.81 -12.82
N TYR A 284 4.66 19.84 -12.64
CA TYR A 284 5.00 19.31 -11.33
C TYR A 284 5.86 20.28 -10.51
N GLN A 285 5.87 20.08 -9.19
CA GLN A 285 6.71 20.83 -8.28
C GLN A 285 8.21 20.62 -8.58
N PRO A 286 9.05 21.65 -8.40
CA PRO A 286 10.51 21.53 -8.59
C PRO A 286 11.15 20.58 -7.57
N THR A 287 10.47 20.30 -6.46
CA THR A 287 10.90 19.44 -5.36
C THR A 287 10.34 18.00 -5.46
N LEU A 288 9.79 17.59 -6.61
CA LEU A 288 9.14 16.29 -6.78
C LEU A 288 10.01 15.12 -6.31
N ALA A 289 11.24 15.05 -6.78
CA ALA A 289 12.17 13.98 -6.41
C ALA A 289 12.53 14.00 -4.92
N THR A 290 12.69 15.19 -4.35
CA THR A 290 13.02 15.37 -2.93
C THR A 290 11.84 15.00 -2.05
N ASP A 291 10.64 15.45 -2.37
CA ASP A 291 9.42 15.14 -1.60
C ASP A 291 9.15 13.64 -1.59
N MET A 292 9.27 12.98 -2.75
CA MET A 292 9.14 11.54 -2.88
C MET A 292 10.23 10.81 -2.10
N GLY A 293 11.48 11.22 -2.25
CA GLY A 293 12.64 10.63 -1.59
C GLY A 293 12.55 10.71 -0.07
N GLN A 294 12.15 11.84 0.48
CA GLN A 294 11.98 12.01 1.93
C GLN A 294 10.97 11.04 2.53
N MET A 295 9.87 10.78 1.83
CA MET A 295 8.90 9.79 2.27
C MET A 295 9.43 8.36 2.08
N GLN A 296 9.96 8.02 0.91
CA GLN A 296 10.37 6.67 0.56
C GLN A 296 11.55 6.17 1.40
N GLU A 297 12.51 7.03 1.73
CA GLU A 297 13.68 6.65 2.55
C GLU A 297 13.33 6.34 4.01
N ARG A 298 12.18 6.77 4.51
CA ARG A 298 11.66 6.37 5.82
C ARG A 298 11.15 4.93 5.84
N ILE A 299 10.82 4.38 4.68
CA ILE A 299 10.31 3.02 4.49
C ILE A 299 11.49 2.09 4.31
N THR A 300 11.90 1.44 5.37
CA THR A 300 13.10 0.58 5.36
C THR A 300 13.10 -0.43 6.49
N THR A 301 14.03 -1.37 6.44
CA THR A 301 14.33 -2.30 7.53
C THR A 301 15.38 -1.69 8.45
N THR A 302 15.08 -1.70 9.75
CA THR A 302 16.02 -1.30 10.79
C THR A 302 16.47 -2.52 11.60
N THR A 303 17.42 -2.30 12.51
CA THR A 303 17.84 -3.34 13.47
C THR A 303 16.74 -3.77 14.43
N LYS A 304 15.66 -3.00 14.56
CA LYS A 304 14.50 -3.28 15.42
C LYS A 304 13.37 -4.00 14.70
N GLY A 305 12.98 -3.51 13.54
CA GLY A 305 11.85 -4.01 12.76
C GLY A 305 11.88 -3.51 11.34
N SER A 306 10.82 -3.78 10.58
CA SER A 306 10.72 -3.36 9.18
C SER A 306 9.40 -2.70 8.83
N ILE A 307 9.43 -1.81 7.84
CA ILE A 307 8.26 -1.34 7.12
C ILE A 307 8.41 -1.78 5.68
N THR A 308 7.48 -2.61 5.21
CA THR A 308 7.35 -2.97 3.80
C THR A 308 6.15 -2.23 3.23
N SER A 309 6.32 -1.46 2.17
CA SER A 309 5.22 -0.70 1.59
C SER A 309 4.68 -1.33 0.31
N VAL A 310 3.36 -1.32 0.19
CA VAL A 310 2.64 -1.62 -1.05
C VAL A 310 1.94 -0.34 -1.48
N GLN A 311 2.35 0.19 -2.61
CA GLN A 311 1.93 1.49 -3.12
C GLN A 311 1.14 1.28 -4.41
N ALA A 312 -0.14 1.63 -4.40
CA ALA A 312 -0.91 1.66 -5.63
C ALA A 312 -0.39 2.78 -6.53
N VAL A 313 -0.09 2.45 -7.76
CA VAL A 313 0.47 3.37 -8.75
C VAL A 313 -0.54 3.59 -9.87
N TYR A 314 -0.90 4.84 -10.09
CA TYR A 314 -1.66 5.28 -11.25
C TYR A 314 -0.69 5.89 -12.27
N VAL A 315 -0.82 5.50 -13.51
CA VAL A 315 -0.01 6.02 -14.61
C VAL A 315 -0.91 6.89 -15.51
N PRO A 316 -0.76 8.22 -15.48
CA PRO A 316 -1.57 9.13 -16.31
C PRO A 316 -1.43 8.81 -17.79
N ALA A 317 -2.56 8.61 -18.49
CA ALA A 317 -2.62 8.30 -19.92
C ALA A 317 -1.73 7.11 -20.34
N ASP A 318 -1.45 6.18 -19.44
CA ASP A 318 -0.54 5.05 -19.64
C ASP A 318 0.89 5.45 -20.05
N ASP A 319 1.27 6.70 -19.77
CA ASP A 319 2.60 7.25 -20.08
C ASP A 319 3.57 7.03 -18.90
N LEU A 320 4.40 6.00 -19.05
CA LEU A 320 5.46 5.68 -18.07
C LEU A 320 6.59 6.72 -18.02
N THR A 321 6.65 7.63 -18.98
CA THR A 321 7.65 8.70 -19.04
C THR A 321 7.22 9.95 -18.29
N ASP A 322 5.97 10.02 -17.84
CA ASP A 322 5.49 11.10 -16.97
C ASP A 322 6.36 11.18 -15.70
N PRO A 323 6.76 12.39 -15.27
CA PRO A 323 7.68 12.56 -14.13
C PRO A 323 7.23 11.92 -12.82
N ALA A 324 5.92 11.86 -12.53
CA ALA A 324 5.43 11.30 -11.27
C ALA A 324 5.59 9.78 -11.21
N PRO A 325 5.08 8.96 -12.16
CA PRO A 325 5.36 7.53 -12.16
C PRO A 325 6.86 7.23 -12.33
N ALA A 326 7.58 7.96 -13.17
CA ALA A 326 9.02 7.74 -13.36
C ALA A 326 9.81 7.92 -12.05
N THR A 327 9.51 8.94 -11.25
CA THR A 327 10.12 9.16 -9.95
C THR A 327 9.73 8.07 -8.96
N SER A 328 8.48 7.63 -8.97
CA SER A 328 8.00 6.53 -8.10
C SER A 328 8.69 5.21 -8.43
N PHE A 329 8.84 4.87 -9.71
CA PHE A 329 9.50 3.64 -10.16
C PHE A 329 10.94 3.52 -9.71
N ALA A 330 11.66 4.65 -9.61
CA ALA A 330 13.04 4.67 -9.14
C ALA A 330 13.21 4.10 -7.72
N HIS A 331 12.16 4.16 -6.90
CA HIS A 331 12.17 3.68 -5.53
C HIS A 331 11.65 2.24 -5.36
N LEU A 332 11.01 1.67 -6.38
CA LEU A 332 10.37 0.35 -6.26
C LEU A 332 11.38 -0.80 -6.33
N ASP A 333 11.23 -1.76 -5.43
CA ASP A 333 12.00 -3.00 -5.38
C ASP A 333 11.30 -4.15 -6.12
N ALA A 334 9.97 -4.10 -6.17
CA ALA A 334 9.15 -5.07 -6.87
C ALA A 334 7.89 -4.40 -7.47
N THR A 335 7.32 -5.05 -8.47
CA THR A 335 6.03 -4.67 -9.04
C THR A 335 5.09 -5.86 -9.07
N THR A 336 3.86 -5.65 -8.62
CA THR A 336 2.76 -6.60 -8.75
C THR A 336 1.75 -6.01 -9.72
N VAL A 337 1.58 -6.66 -10.86
CA VAL A 337 0.64 -6.23 -11.90
C VAL A 337 -0.60 -7.11 -11.86
N LEU A 338 -1.75 -6.51 -11.62
CA LEU A 338 -3.05 -7.18 -11.70
C LEU A 338 -3.63 -6.99 -13.11
N ASN A 339 -3.92 -8.10 -13.77
CA ASN A 339 -4.34 -8.12 -15.18
C ASN A 339 -5.80 -8.52 -15.31
N ARG A 340 -6.57 -7.72 -16.05
CA ARG A 340 -8.00 -7.97 -16.30
C ARG A 340 -8.22 -9.27 -17.07
N ALA A 341 -7.40 -9.56 -18.08
CA ALA A 341 -7.54 -10.78 -18.88
C ALA A 341 -7.37 -12.06 -18.01
N ILE A 342 -6.58 -12.00 -16.96
CA ILE A 342 -6.42 -13.09 -15.99
C ILE A 342 -7.66 -13.20 -15.09
N SER A 343 -8.19 -12.07 -14.62
CA SER A 343 -9.43 -12.06 -13.81
C SER A 343 -10.64 -12.55 -14.60
N GLU A 344 -10.72 -12.25 -15.89
CA GLU A 344 -11.78 -12.73 -16.79
C GLU A 344 -11.74 -14.26 -16.99
N LYS A 345 -10.58 -14.89 -16.84
CA LYS A 345 -10.45 -16.35 -16.77
C LYS A 345 -10.87 -16.97 -15.41
N GLY A 346 -11.26 -16.12 -14.46
CA GLY A 346 -11.59 -16.54 -13.08
C GLY A 346 -10.39 -16.90 -12.23
N ILE A 347 -9.17 -16.52 -12.63
CA ILE A 347 -7.93 -16.76 -11.87
C ILE A 347 -7.73 -15.62 -10.88
N TYR A 348 -7.79 -15.93 -9.59
CA TYR A 348 -7.56 -14.99 -8.49
C TYR A 348 -6.52 -15.55 -7.50
N PRO A 349 -5.52 -14.75 -7.05
CA PRO A 349 -5.31 -13.34 -7.42
C PRO A 349 -4.95 -13.21 -8.92
N ALA A 350 -5.44 -12.14 -9.54
CA ALA A 350 -5.21 -11.89 -10.98
C ALA A 350 -3.82 -11.28 -11.25
N VAL A 351 -2.81 -11.75 -10.58
CA VAL A 351 -1.42 -11.30 -10.73
C VAL A 351 -0.86 -11.81 -12.05
N ASP A 352 -0.36 -10.89 -12.86
CA ASP A 352 0.31 -11.23 -14.12
C ASP A 352 1.71 -11.81 -13.83
N PRO A 353 1.94 -13.09 -14.14
CA PRO A 353 3.20 -13.75 -13.81
C PRO A 353 4.38 -13.33 -14.67
N LEU A 354 4.13 -12.71 -15.83
CA LEU A 354 5.15 -12.27 -16.77
C LEU A 354 5.49 -10.78 -16.61
N ASP A 355 4.49 -9.95 -16.30
CA ASP A 355 4.67 -8.51 -16.14
C ASP A 355 5.02 -8.10 -14.71
N SER A 356 4.78 -8.96 -13.72
CA SER A 356 5.22 -8.74 -12.34
C SER A 356 6.69 -9.09 -12.17
N THR A 357 7.43 -8.23 -11.48
CA THR A 357 8.89 -8.35 -11.34
C THR A 357 9.33 -8.06 -9.91
N SER A 358 10.51 -8.56 -9.55
CA SER A 358 11.16 -8.24 -8.27
C SER A 358 12.68 -8.29 -8.40
N ARG A 359 13.34 -7.31 -7.81
CA ARG A 359 14.81 -7.32 -7.66
C ARG A 359 15.30 -8.41 -6.72
N MET A 360 14.40 -8.92 -5.87
CA MET A 360 14.71 -10.00 -4.92
C MET A 360 14.79 -11.37 -5.59
N LEU A 361 14.30 -11.52 -6.82
CA LEU A 361 14.43 -12.75 -7.58
C LEU A 361 15.85 -12.88 -8.17
N ASP A 362 16.79 -13.14 -7.29
CA ASP A 362 18.22 -13.31 -7.57
C ASP A 362 18.71 -14.56 -6.82
N PRO A 363 19.53 -15.42 -7.46
CA PRO A 363 20.04 -16.64 -6.83
C PRO A 363 20.78 -16.40 -5.52
N ALA A 364 21.44 -15.24 -5.37
CA ALA A 364 22.15 -14.86 -4.15
C ALA A 364 21.22 -14.54 -2.97
N ILE A 365 19.95 -14.24 -3.24
CA ILE A 365 18.96 -13.84 -2.22
C ILE A 365 17.98 -14.97 -1.94
N VAL A 366 17.31 -15.49 -2.97
CA VAL A 366 16.27 -16.52 -2.83
C VAL A 366 16.81 -17.95 -2.87
N GLY A 367 18.06 -18.13 -3.28
CA GLY A 367 18.67 -19.43 -3.53
C GLY A 367 18.49 -19.90 -4.97
N GLU A 368 19.37 -20.80 -5.38
CA GLU A 368 19.43 -21.28 -6.76
C GLU A 368 18.17 -22.05 -7.17
N GLU A 369 17.63 -22.90 -6.30
CA GLU A 369 16.42 -23.70 -6.58
C GLU A 369 15.21 -22.82 -6.86
N HIS A 370 14.93 -21.87 -5.98
CA HIS A 370 13.81 -20.94 -6.17
C HIS A 370 13.95 -20.16 -7.49
N TYR A 371 15.14 -19.61 -7.73
CA TYR A 371 15.41 -18.84 -8.94
C TYR A 371 15.19 -19.65 -10.23
N LEU A 372 15.73 -20.88 -10.28
CA LEU A 372 15.61 -21.73 -11.45
C LEU A 372 14.17 -22.15 -11.71
N VAL A 373 13.43 -22.51 -10.67
CA VAL A 373 11.99 -22.86 -10.79
C VAL A 373 11.19 -21.66 -11.30
N ALA A 374 11.42 -20.47 -10.76
CA ALA A 374 10.74 -19.26 -11.22
C ALA A 374 11.03 -18.95 -12.68
N ARG A 375 12.28 -19.11 -13.12
CA ARG A 375 12.66 -18.91 -14.52
C ARG A 375 12.01 -19.92 -15.44
N GLU A 376 11.99 -21.18 -15.06
CA GLU A 376 11.37 -22.23 -15.86
C GLU A 376 9.85 -22.02 -16.01
N VAL A 377 9.18 -21.60 -14.94
CA VAL A 377 7.77 -21.22 -15.00
C VAL A 377 7.54 -20.06 -15.97
N GLN A 378 8.37 -19.03 -15.91
CA GLN A 378 8.30 -17.88 -16.81
C GLN A 378 8.53 -18.28 -18.28
N GLU A 379 9.48 -19.16 -18.54
CA GLU A 379 9.77 -19.66 -19.91
C GLU A 379 8.58 -20.45 -20.48
N ILE A 380 7.99 -21.35 -19.70
CA ILE A 380 6.82 -22.12 -20.11
C ILE A 380 5.64 -21.19 -20.40
N LEU A 381 5.35 -20.23 -19.54
CA LEU A 381 4.27 -19.29 -19.72
C LEU A 381 4.51 -18.35 -20.91
N GLN A 382 5.74 -17.91 -21.13
CA GLN A 382 6.11 -17.08 -22.27
C GLN A 382 5.96 -17.84 -23.59
N ARG A 383 6.38 -19.11 -23.62
CA ARG A 383 6.18 -20.00 -24.78
C ARG A 383 4.68 -20.16 -25.06
N TYR A 384 3.88 -20.40 -24.05
CA TYR A 384 2.42 -20.51 -24.20
C TYR A 384 1.82 -19.22 -24.75
N LYS A 385 2.22 -18.06 -24.23
CA LYS A 385 1.75 -16.76 -24.73
C LYS A 385 2.06 -16.56 -26.22
N SER A 386 3.25 -16.95 -26.65
CA SER A 386 3.64 -16.87 -28.07
C SER A 386 2.90 -17.85 -28.98
N LEU A 387 2.36 -18.94 -28.43
CA LEU A 387 1.60 -19.94 -29.19
C LEU A 387 0.08 -19.66 -29.23
N GLN A 388 -0.41 -18.72 -28.41
CA GLN A 388 -1.86 -18.44 -28.32
C GLN A 388 -2.48 -18.01 -29.64
N ASP A 389 -1.79 -17.18 -30.41
CA ASP A 389 -2.28 -16.73 -31.74
C ASP A 389 -2.36 -17.90 -32.73
N ILE A 390 -1.39 -18.79 -32.69
CA ILE A 390 -1.38 -20.00 -33.54
C ILE A 390 -2.54 -20.93 -33.14
N ILE A 391 -2.74 -21.14 -31.84
CA ILE A 391 -3.83 -21.97 -31.31
C ILE A 391 -5.20 -21.38 -31.70
N ALA A 392 -5.35 -20.07 -31.62
CA ALA A 392 -6.61 -19.38 -31.96
C ALA A 392 -6.97 -19.48 -33.46
N ILE A 393 -5.98 -19.50 -34.34
CA ILE A 393 -6.18 -19.50 -35.80
C ILE A 393 -6.20 -20.93 -36.33
N LEU A 394 -5.27 -21.77 -35.94
CA LEU A 394 -5.03 -23.08 -36.53
C LEU A 394 -5.50 -24.26 -35.67
N GLY A 395 -5.75 -24.01 -34.38
CA GLY A 395 -6.08 -25.05 -33.40
C GLY A 395 -4.87 -25.73 -32.78
N MET A 396 -5.14 -26.56 -31.77
CA MET A 396 -4.10 -27.29 -31.00
C MET A 396 -3.42 -28.39 -31.82
N ASP A 397 -4.11 -28.94 -32.83
CA ASP A 397 -3.62 -30.10 -33.60
C ASP A 397 -2.41 -29.75 -34.46
N GLU A 398 -2.26 -28.49 -34.86
CA GLU A 398 -1.14 -27.99 -35.67
C GLU A 398 0.14 -27.77 -34.88
N LEU A 399 0.09 -27.86 -33.56
CA LEU A 399 1.29 -27.72 -32.72
C LEU A 399 2.15 -28.99 -32.75
N SER A 400 3.47 -28.79 -32.62
CA SER A 400 4.40 -29.90 -32.35
C SER A 400 4.05 -30.62 -31.05
N GLU A 401 4.41 -31.88 -30.91
CA GLU A 401 4.17 -32.64 -29.66
C GLU A 401 4.83 -31.96 -28.44
N GLU A 402 5.99 -31.36 -28.65
CA GLU A 402 6.71 -30.59 -27.63
C GLU A 402 5.92 -29.34 -27.21
N ASP A 403 5.32 -28.62 -28.16
CA ASP A 403 4.48 -27.46 -27.87
C ASP A 403 3.16 -27.85 -27.19
N LYS A 404 2.56 -28.97 -27.57
CA LYS A 404 1.38 -29.49 -26.91
C LYS A 404 1.63 -29.79 -25.43
N VAL A 405 2.78 -30.38 -25.09
CA VAL A 405 3.19 -30.64 -23.71
C VAL A 405 3.40 -29.31 -22.97
N ALA A 406 4.11 -28.36 -23.60
CA ALA A 406 4.34 -27.04 -23.00
C ALA A 406 3.05 -26.29 -22.72
N VAL A 407 2.10 -26.31 -23.64
CA VAL A 407 0.75 -25.70 -23.49
C VAL A 407 -0.02 -26.38 -22.36
N ALA A 408 -0.04 -27.70 -22.30
CA ALA A 408 -0.73 -28.43 -21.24
C ALA A 408 -0.20 -28.09 -19.84
N ARG A 409 1.12 -28.04 -19.70
CA ARG A 409 1.78 -27.62 -18.43
C ARG A 409 1.53 -26.17 -18.11
N ALA A 410 1.60 -25.26 -19.10
CA ALA A 410 1.34 -23.84 -18.91
C ALA A 410 -0.09 -23.59 -18.39
N ARG A 411 -1.08 -24.28 -18.93
CA ARG A 411 -2.46 -24.15 -18.48
C ARG A 411 -2.67 -24.64 -17.06
N LYS A 412 -1.99 -25.72 -16.66
CA LYS A 412 -2.00 -26.20 -15.27
C LYS A 412 -1.31 -25.21 -14.35
N ILE A 413 -0.18 -24.64 -14.76
CA ILE A 413 0.55 -23.59 -14.01
C ILE A 413 -0.34 -22.36 -13.83
N GLU A 414 -0.99 -21.84 -14.87
CA GLU A 414 -1.92 -20.72 -14.75
C GLU A 414 -3.03 -21.01 -13.74
N ARG A 415 -3.64 -22.18 -13.82
CA ARG A 415 -4.69 -22.59 -12.88
C ARG A 415 -4.19 -22.69 -11.46
N PHE A 416 -3.01 -23.25 -11.27
CA PHE A 416 -2.41 -23.43 -9.96
C PHE A 416 -1.91 -22.12 -9.32
N MET A 417 -1.75 -21.05 -10.09
CA MET A 417 -1.50 -19.70 -9.56
C MET A 417 -2.73 -19.12 -8.86
N SER A 418 -3.92 -19.60 -9.14
CA SER A 418 -5.10 -19.27 -8.35
C SER A 418 -5.00 -19.87 -6.94
N GLN A 419 -5.55 -19.17 -5.98
CA GLN A 419 -5.45 -19.53 -4.57
C GLN A 419 -6.68 -19.03 -3.81
N PRO A 420 -7.30 -19.86 -2.94
CA PRO A 420 -8.36 -19.38 -2.08
C PRO A 420 -7.80 -18.47 -0.98
N PHE A 421 -8.45 -17.34 -0.78
CA PHE A 421 -8.08 -16.35 0.22
C PHE A 421 -8.97 -16.44 1.46
N PHE A 422 -8.39 -16.22 2.64
CA PHE A 422 -9.13 -16.17 3.90
C PHE A 422 -10.18 -15.07 3.89
N VAL A 423 -9.83 -13.90 3.36
CA VAL A 423 -10.72 -12.73 3.31
C VAL A 423 -11.86 -12.90 2.31
N ALA A 424 -11.78 -13.88 1.42
CA ALA A 424 -12.81 -14.20 0.43
C ALA A 424 -13.68 -15.41 0.80
N GLU A 425 -13.45 -16.05 1.93
CA GLU A 425 -14.21 -17.26 2.36
C GLU A 425 -15.72 -17.03 2.38
N ALA A 426 -16.16 -15.85 2.86
CA ALA A 426 -17.57 -15.49 2.93
C ALA A 426 -18.25 -15.43 1.55
N PHE A 427 -17.51 -15.12 0.50
CA PHE A 427 -18.01 -14.98 -0.86
C PHE A 427 -17.86 -16.25 -1.69
N THR A 428 -16.76 -16.97 -1.49
CA THR A 428 -16.42 -18.15 -2.31
C THR A 428 -16.89 -19.46 -1.69
N GLY A 429 -17.15 -19.49 -0.39
CA GLY A 429 -17.45 -20.70 0.36
C GLY A 429 -16.27 -21.69 0.46
N THR A 430 -15.08 -21.27 0.04
CA THR A 430 -13.87 -22.08 0.07
C THR A 430 -12.92 -21.57 1.16
N PRO A 431 -12.46 -22.43 2.09
CA PRO A 431 -11.48 -22.02 3.10
C PRO A 431 -10.21 -21.49 2.48
N GLY A 432 -9.71 -20.36 3.00
CA GLY A 432 -8.44 -19.78 2.58
C GLY A 432 -7.24 -20.63 2.97
N VAL A 433 -6.16 -20.50 2.23
CA VAL A 433 -4.91 -21.23 2.48
C VAL A 433 -3.73 -20.25 2.41
N LEU A 434 -2.92 -20.24 3.46
CA LEU A 434 -1.59 -19.63 3.45
C LEU A 434 -0.60 -20.70 3.03
N VAL A 435 0.03 -20.53 1.87
CA VAL A 435 0.93 -21.55 1.30
C VAL A 435 2.38 -21.23 1.69
N PRO A 436 3.08 -22.14 2.40
CA PRO A 436 4.50 -21.99 2.68
C PRO A 436 5.32 -21.90 1.39
N LEU A 437 6.38 -21.10 1.40
CA LEU A 437 7.25 -20.90 0.23
C LEU A 437 7.85 -22.22 -0.28
N GLU A 438 8.26 -23.11 0.61
CA GLU A 438 8.83 -24.41 0.28
C GLU A 438 7.85 -25.28 -0.51
N ASP A 439 6.56 -25.30 -0.10
CA ASP A 439 5.52 -26.01 -0.80
C ASP A 439 5.24 -25.42 -2.19
N THR A 440 5.30 -24.09 -2.31
CA THR A 440 5.17 -23.41 -3.60
C THR A 440 6.30 -23.81 -4.55
N ILE A 441 7.56 -23.76 -4.11
CA ILE A 441 8.72 -24.15 -4.92
C ILE A 441 8.64 -25.61 -5.35
N ARG A 442 8.32 -26.50 -4.42
CA ARG A 442 8.17 -27.95 -4.68
C ARG A 442 7.10 -28.21 -5.72
N ALA A 443 5.95 -27.58 -5.57
CA ALA A 443 4.81 -27.76 -6.46
C ALA A 443 5.11 -27.30 -7.90
N PHE A 444 5.63 -26.10 -8.07
CA PHE A 444 5.94 -25.56 -9.40
C PHE A 444 7.12 -26.30 -10.05
N LYS A 445 8.09 -26.74 -9.28
CA LYS A 445 9.18 -27.62 -9.77
C LYS A 445 8.63 -28.91 -10.37
N GLY A 446 7.72 -29.59 -9.67
CA GLY A 446 7.06 -30.79 -10.17
C GLY A 446 6.16 -30.54 -11.38
N LEU A 447 5.44 -29.40 -11.43
CA LEU A 447 4.64 -29.02 -12.60
C LEU A 447 5.52 -28.82 -13.84
N CYS A 448 6.65 -28.14 -13.71
CA CYS A 448 7.59 -27.92 -14.81
C CYS A 448 8.25 -29.24 -15.27
N ALA A 449 8.60 -30.11 -14.33
CA ALA A 449 9.20 -31.42 -14.62
C ALA A 449 8.22 -32.43 -15.25
N GLY A 450 6.94 -32.19 -15.14
CA GLY A 450 5.91 -33.08 -15.67
C GLY A 450 5.43 -34.16 -14.71
N ASP A 451 5.76 -34.09 -13.44
CA ASP A 451 5.37 -35.06 -12.41
C ASP A 451 3.85 -35.15 -12.26
N TYR A 452 3.13 -34.11 -12.62
CA TYR A 452 1.67 -33.98 -12.52
C TYR A 452 0.95 -33.95 -13.87
N ASP A 453 1.64 -34.33 -14.96
CA ASP A 453 1.05 -34.33 -16.31
C ASP A 453 -0.19 -35.24 -16.42
N HIS A 454 -0.26 -36.26 -15.59
CA HIS A 454 -1.38 -37.24 -15.53
C HIS A 454 -2.64 -36.69 -14.82
N LEU A 455 -2.54 -35.56 -14.10
CA LEU A 455 -3.67 -34.97 -13.38
C LEU A 455 -4.49 -34.04 -14.29
N PRO A 456 -5.82 -33.98 -14.13
CA PRO A 456 -6.65 -33.06 -14.92
C PRO A 456 -6.39 -31.60 -14.56
N GLU A 457 -6.50 -30.71 -15.53
CA GLU A 457 -6.30 -29.25 -15.38
C GLU A 457 -7.20 -28.65 -14.28
N ALA A 458 -8.46 -29.13 -14.19
CA ALA A 458 -9.42 -28.65 -13.20
C ALA A 458 -9.00 -28.88 -11.73
N ALA A 459 -8.12 -29.86 -11.48
CA ALA A 459 -7.63 -30.14 -10.13
C ALA A 459 -6.73 -29.04 -9.58
N PHE A 460 -6.11 -28.25 -10.44
CA PHE A 460 -5.19 -27.17 -10.04
C PHE A 460 -5.88 -25.83 -9.79
N TYR A 461 -7.18 -25.74 -10.05
CA TYR A 461 -7.93 -24.49 -9.91
C TYR A 461 -8.36 -24.24 -8.46
N MET A 462 -8.04 -23.06 -7.93
CA MET A 462 -8.42 -22.61 -6.58
C MET A 462 -8.07 -23.62 -5.48
N VAL A 463 -6.82 -24.02 -5.45
CA VAL A 463 -6.23 -24.88 -4.41
C VAL A 463 -5.02 -24.19 -3.79
N GLY A 464 -4.65 -24.58 -2.58
CA GLY A 464 -3.49 -24.04 -1.88
C GLY A 464 -2.21 -24.78 -2.28
N THR A 465 -1.99 -25.96 -1.74
CA THR A 465 -0.80 -26.77 -1.98
C THR A 465 -0.99 -27.76 -3.13
N ILE A 466 0.09 -28.38 -3.57
CA ILE A 466 0.02 -29.46 -4.56
C ILE A 466 -0.72 -30.70 -4.02
N ASP A 467 -0.62 -30.94 -2.73
CA ASP A 467 -1.34 -32.04 -2.09
C ASP A 467 -2.87 -31.83 -2.14
N ASP A 468 -3.31 -30.57 -2.03
CA ASP A 468 -4.72 -30.18 -2.23
C ASP A 468 -5.18 -30.46 -3.67
N ALA A 469 -4.31 -30.19 -4.67
CA ALA A 469 -4.60 -30.48 -6.07
C ALA A 469 -4.71 -31.98 -6.33
N ILE A 470 -3.83 -32.78 -5.76
CA ILE A 470 -3.87 -34.26 -5.85
C ILE A 470 -5.16 -34.80 -5.22
N ALA A 471 -5.52 -34.32 -4.03
CA ALA A 471 -6.76 -34.71 -3.36
C ALA A 471 -8.00 -34.32 -4.16
N LYS A 472 -8.00 -33.14 -4.79
CA LYS A 472 -9.07 -32.69 -5.67
C LYS A 472 -9.19 -33.54 -6.92
N ALA A 473 -8.06 -33.95 -7.51
CA ALA A 473 -8.04 -34.86 -8.66
C ALA A 473 -8.68 -36.22 -8.32
N GLN A 474 -8.39 -36.78 -7.14
CA GLN A 474 -8.99 -38.01 -6.67
C GLN A 474 -10.52 -37.89 -6.49
N LYS A 475 -10.99 -36.77 -5.93
CA LYS A 475 -12.43 -36.48 -5.80
C LYS A 475 -13.11 -36.35 -7.17
N LEU A 476 -12.49 -35.67 -8.13
CA LEU A 476 -13.03 -35.56 -9.49
C LEU A 476 -13.12 -36.91 -10.19
N ALA A 477 -12.12 -37.75 -10.03
CA ALA A 477 -12.14 -39.12 -10.57
C ALA A 477 -13.26 -40.00 -9.95
N ALA A 478 -13.47 -39.88 -8.63
CA ALA A 478 -14.53 -40.58 -7.93
C ALA A 478 -15.95 -40.11 -8.32
N GLN A 479 -16.11 -38.85 -8.71
CA GLN A 479 -17.38 -38.29 -9.19
C GLN A 479 -17.68 -38.63 -10.65
N ALA A 480 -16.66 -38.96 -11.43
CA ALA A 480 -16.79 -39.35 -12.84
C ALA A 480 -17.00 -40.87 -13.03
N ALA A 481 -16.76 -41.69 -11.97
CA ALA A 481 -16.99 -43.12 -11.93
C ALA A 481 -18.39 -43.45 -11.40
#